data_fe1c4501b0f803264b7cff3563dd1208
#
_entry.id   fe1c4501b0f803264b7cff3563dd1208
#
_cell.length_a   1.000
_cell.length_b   1.000
_cell.length_c   1.000
_cell.angle_alpha   90.00
_cell.angle_beta   90.00
_cell.angle_gamma   90.00
#
_symmetry.space_group_name_H-M   'P 1'
#
loop_
_entity.id
_entity.type
_entity.pdbx_description
1 polymer ?
#
loop_
_entity_poly.entity_id
_entity_poly.type
_entity_poly.pdbx_seq_one_letter_code
_entity_poly.pdbx_strand_id
1 'polypeptide(L)'
;MPSNIYVQNNLSSTLSVSTAVSPALSSDYWSDPTQAVNAPNGEQTEAYWVDRNEGITNHDIWIFTSTITVGGSTALLQVQLTGTFASSDIAAQISVGSQNTGWQASNTALTFTGSDTNTYRITASYVADGTYNDVVYAVTLVSQNAILPQIDHVVVLMNENRSLDNLLGWIYSGSNSPSQFLPADSPQSYDGLAANTYSNSDPNVNGGQPVYAGNGTTSWSEGSTTISEWFVPSPDPGEEFDHVTTQVFNGQSNANMSGFLTDYLTQYNGTSAEQIMQSYSTTQLPIISTLAQSFAVSDAWFASVPTQTWPNRGFVQTGSSDGYTNNDYYMPWDINTVFDVFTNQNLSWAVYNDGTLQSLTKTMFLTKYLGNETNFLGISEFQAACAQPASAPANQKLPSFSFVEPNFGVSGNDESYHPPHDVRPGEQFLATIYNAIAGSPYRDNILFIVLFDEHGGTYDHVPPPNGSQPPYPDPVATDGSNFTFDRFGVRIPAIVISSWVTPGTVFRSNTSVPLDHTSVLATLRDWLGLSDAFNNMLSSPRIAAAPNLAYVLTEPTAQSWPTLPTPPASMLSIPEPGDDEPLNDVQKGILIGAAGLASGRPFTEEESRQALVRLKTHGDGRSWLMALHLKQPLK
;
A
#
# COMPACT_ATOMS: atom_id res chain seq x y z
N MET A 1 -27.07 -29.00 17.33
CA MET A 1 -26.15 -29.56 16.34
C MET A 1 -24.75 -29.46 16.91
N PRO A 2 -23.87 -30.39 16.61
CA PRO A 2 -22.51 -30.41 17.15
C PRO A 2 -21.68 -29.23 16.60
N SER A 3 -20.67 -28.83 17.36
CA SER A 3 -19.57 -28.02 16.86
C SER A 3 -18.38 -28.92 16.63
N ASN A 4 -17.70 -28.74 15.51
CA ASN A 4 -16.52 -29.50 15.18
C ASN A 4 -15.27 -28.65 15.35
N ILE A 5 -14.19 -29.31 15.76
CA ILE A 5 -12.86 -28.69 15.82
C ILE A 5 -11.99 -29.46 14.83
N TYR A 6 -11.48 -28.73 13.85
CA TYR A 6 -10.67 -29.28 12.75
C TYR A 6 -9.24 -28.80 12.81
N VAL A 7 -8.33 -29.65 12.33
CA VAL A 7 -6.95 -29.26 12.01
C VAL A 7 -6.74 -29.45 10.52
N GLN A 8 -6.47 -28.36 9.82
CA GLN A 8 -6.12 -28.33 8.39
C GLN A 8 -4.61 -28.27 8.22
N ASN A 9 -4.08 -29.20 7.46
CA ASN A 9 -2.65 -29.30 7.19
C ASN A 9 -2.31 -28.75 5.80
N ASN A 10 -1.75 -27.56 5.75
CA ASN A 10 -1.25 -26.93 4.52
C ASN A 10 0.28 -27.10 4.37
N LEU A 11 0.88 -28.09 5.04
CA LEU A 11 2.28 -28.43 4.92
C LEU A 11 2.47 -29.50 3.84
N SER A 12 3.68 -29.62 3.32
CA SER A 12 4.04 -30.70 2.38
C SER A 12 4.23 -32.07 3.03
N SER A 13 4.17 -32.15 4.36
CA SER A 13 4.32 -33.39 5.16
C SER A 13 3.08 -33.67 5.99
N THR A 14 2.87 -34.92 6.34
CA THR A 14 1.78 -35.33 7.24
C THR A 14 1.97 -34.74 8.63
N LEU A 15 0.89 -34.20 9.20
CA LEU A 15 0.85 -33.63 10.55
C LEU A 15 0.14 -34.61 11.50
N SER A 16 0.80 -34.98 12.59
CA SER A 16 0.20 -35.82 13.64
C SER A 16 -0.49 -34.94 14.67
N VAL A 17 -1.76 -35.27 14.99
CA VAL A 17 -2.61 -34.54 15.94
C VAL A 17 -2.96 -35.49 17.09
N SER A 18 -2.61 -35.09 18.30
CA SER A 18 -3.07 -35.75 19.53
C SER A 18 -4.05 -34.87 20.30
N THR A 19 -4.98 -35.45 21.01
CA THR A 19 -6.12 -34.73 21.61
C THR A 19 -6.28 -35.03 23.10
N ALA A 20 -6.78 -34.05 23.86
CA ALA A 20 -7.10 -34.16 25.28
C ALA A 20 -8.21 -33.18 25.68
N VAL A 21 -9.02 -33.53 26.64
CA VAL A 21 -10.08 -32.67 27.21
C VAL A 21 -9.90 -32.53 28.72
N SER A 22 -10.07 -31.31 29.21
CA SER A 22 -10.01 -31.02 30.65
C SER A 22 -11.14 -30.05 31.07
N PRO A 23 -11.92 -30.36 32.09
CA PRO A 23 -11.99 -31.64 32.82
C PRO A 23 -12.49 -32.78 31.93
N ALA A 24 -12.28 -34.04 32.36
CA ALA A 24 -12.73 -35.20 31.60
C ALA A 24 -14.26 -35.20 31.43
N LEU A 25 -14.71 -35.29 30.17
CA LEU A 25 -16.13 -35.42 29.81
C LEU A 25 -16.47 -36.90 29.58
N SER A 26 -17.76 -37.26 29.77
CA SER A 26 -18.27 -38.55 29.37
C SER A 26 -18.24 -38.72 27.84
N SER A 27 -17.86 -39.89 27.35
CA SER A 27 -17.77 -40.21 25.92
C SER A 27 -19.09 -40.09 25.13
N ASP A 28 -20.23 -39.91 25.84
CA ASP A 28 -21.53 -39.73 25.22
C ASP A 28 -21.75 -38.34 24.61
N TYR A 29 -20.89 -37.37 24.96
CA TYR A 29 -21.06 -35.96 24.61
C TYR A 29 -19.95 -35.39 23.71
N TRP A 30 -18.95 -36.17 23.39
CA TRP A 30 -17.87 -35.78 22.50
C TRP A 30 -17.22 -37.01 21.86
N SER A 31 -16.71 -36.87 20.65
CA SER A 31 -15.87 -37.90 20.07
C SER A 31 -14.44 -37.71 20.59
N ASP A 32 -13.94 -38.75 21.28
CA ASP A 32 -12.54 -38.89 21.60
C ASP A 32 -11.86 -39.63 20.44
N PRO A 33 -11.10 -38.97 19.57
CA PRO A 33 -10.16 -39.68 18.73
C PRO A 33 -9.04 -40.17 19.65
N THR A 34 -9.26 -41.31 20.34
CA THR A 34 -8.27 -41.97 21.23
C THR A 34 -7.00 -42.39 20.50
N GLN A 35 -6.88 -42.06 19.25
CA GLN A 35 -5.70 -42.29 18.41
C GLN A 35 -5.27 -40.98 17.75
N ALA A 36 -3.94 -40.76 17.69
CA ALA A 36 -3.38 -39.69 16.92
C ALA A 36 -3.92 -39.72 15.48
N VAL A 37 -4.57 -38.65 15.07
CA VAL A 37 -5.11 -38.51 13.72
C VAL A 37 -4.07 -37.88 12.86
N ASN A 38 -3.82 -38.42 11.69
CA ASN A 38 -2.92 -37.84 10.73
C ASN A 38 -3.72 -36.93 9.79
N ALA A 39 -3.33 -35.67 9.72
CA ALA A 39 -3.80 -34.76 8.70
C ALA A 39 -2.86 -34.80 7.49
N PRO A 40 -3.26 -35.41 6.36
CA PRO A 40 -2.44 -35.41 5.14
C PRO A 40 -2.27 -33.99 4.59
N ASN A 41 -1.29 -33.82 3.70
CA ASN A 41 -1.06 -32.56 3.01
C ASN A 41 -2.31 -32.08 2.27
N GLY A 42 -2.70 -30.82 2.53
CA GLY A 42 -3.85 -30.17 1.90
C GLY A 42 -5.22 -30.62 2.42
N GLU A 43 -5.29 -31.54 3.39
CA GLU A 43 -6.54 -32.07 3.92
C GLU A 43 -6.86 -31.50 5.30
N GLN A 44 -8.16 -31.49 5.60
CA GLN A 44 -8.73 -31.15 6.90
C GLN A 44 -9.09 -32.42 7.64
N THR A 45 -8.73 -32.49 8.91
CA THR A 45 -9.03 -33.64 9.79
C THR A 45 -9.84 -33.14 10.97
N GLU A 46 -10.91 -33.86 11.32
CA GLU A 46 -11.69 -33.62 12.54
C GLU A 46 -10.86 -34.04 13.76
N ALA A 47 -10.61 -33.09 14.65
CA ALA A 47 -9.92 -33.33 15.91
C ALA A 47 -10.92 -33.64 17.02
N TYR A 48 -12.08 -32.96 17.03
CA TYR A 48 -13.14 -33.15 18.00
C TYR A 48 -14.50 -32.92 17.38
N TRP A 49 -15.48 -33.69 17.88
CA TRP A 49 -16.92 -33.45 17.73
C TRP A 49 -17.53 -33.22 19.10
N VAL A 50 -18.31 -32.18 19.29
CA VAL A 50 -18.91 -31.83 20.59
C VAL A 50 -20.40 -31.63 20.42
N ASP A 51 -21.24 -32.43 21.12
CA ASP A 51 -22.67 -32.20 21.20
C ASP A 51 -22.98 -31.17 22.30
N ARG A 52 -23.29 -29.95 21.88
CA ARG A 52 -23.62 -28.86 22.79
C ARG A 52 -25.02 -28.98 23.41
N ASN A 53 -25.87 -29.87 22.91
CA ASN A 53 -27.27 -29.98 23.38
C ASN A 53 -27.41 -30.84 24.60
N GLU A 54 -26.46 -31.74 24.89
CA GLU A 54 -26.64 -32.81 25.89
C GLU A 54 -25.54 -32.86 26.93
N GLY A 55 -24.86 -32.05 27.39
CA GLY A 55 -23.82 -32.31 28.41
C GLY A 55 -23.25 -31.10 29.12
N ILE A 56 -23.59 -29.92 28.65
CA ILE A 56 -23.10 -28.69 29.25
C ILE A 56 -24.09 -28.22 30.31
N THR A 57 -23.82 -28.57 31.55
CA THR A 57 -24.56 -28.05 32.70
C THR A 57 -23.99 -26.70 33.13
N ASN A 58 -24.86 -25.84 33.65
CA ASN A 58 -24.59 -24.45 34.01
C ASN A 58 -23.21 -24.25 34.69
N HIS A 59 -22.40 -23.38 34.10
CA HIS A 59 -21.17 -22.78 34.63
C HIS A 59 -19.85 -23.56 34.51
N ASP A 60 -19.80 -24.66 33.76
CA ASP A 60 -18.54 -25.38 33.59
C ASP A 60 -17.76 -24.85 32.38
N ILE A 61 -16.45 -24.89 32.47
CA ILE A 61 -15.50 -24.52 31.42
C ILE A 61 -14.83 -25.82 30.95
N TRP A 62 -14.94 -26.14 29.65
CA TRP A 62 -14.19 -27.23 29.06
C TRP A 62 -13.16 -26.72 28.08
N ILE A 63 -11.96 -27.28 28.14
CA ILE A 63 -10.85 -26.96 27.25
C ILE A 63 -10.52 -28.23 26.45
N PHE A 64 -10.74 -28.15 25.16
CA PHE A 64 -10.32 -29.15 24.17
C PHE A 64 -8.94 -28.76 23.65
N THR A 65 -7.96 -29.63 23.76
CA THR A 65 -6.59 -29.39 23.36
C THR A 65 -6.19 -30.37 22.26
N SER A 66 -5.81 -29.84 21.10
CA SER A 66 -5.09 -30.58 20.08
C SER A 66 -3.61 -30.23 20.15
N THR A 67 -2.76 -31.23 20.27
CA THR A 67 -1.32 -31.06 20.29
C THR A 67 -0.75 -31.49 18.96
N ILE A 68 0.02 -30.62 18.31
CA ILE A 68 0.70 -30.89 17.05
C ILE A 68 2.19 -30.57 17.18
N THR A 69 2.99 -31.21 16.36
CA THR A 69 4.42 -30.87 16.21
C THR A 69 4.65 -30.30 14.83
N VAL A 70 5.12 -29.06 14.77
CA VAL A 70 5.37 -28.32 13.54
C VAL A 70 6.79 -27.78 13.56
N GLY A 71 7.59 -28.09 12.56
CA GLY A 71 8.99 -27.66 12.49
C GLY A 71 9.81 -28.03 13.73
N GLY A 72 9.53 -29.18 14.34
CA GLY A 72 10.16 -29.62 15.59
C GLY A 72 9.69 -28.92 16.86
N SER A 73 8.78 -27.94 16.75
CA SER A 73 8.16 -27.23 17.89
C SER A 73 6.77 -27.80 18.20
N THR A 74 6.43 -27.92 19.49
CA THR A 74 5.11 -28.36 19.92
C THR A 74 4.16 -27.16 20.01
N ALA A 75 3.04 -27.24 19.31
CA ALA A 75 1.94 -26.27 19.39
C ALA A 75 0.73 -26.89 20.08
N LEU A 76 0.07 -26.10 20.94
CA LEU A 76 -1.20 -26.42 21.58
C LEU A 76 -2.30 -25.59 20.92
N LEU A 77 -3.27 -26.25 20.34
CA LEU A 77 -4.46 -25.66 19.73
C LEU A 77 -5.63 -25.93 20.65
N GLN A 78 -6.13 -24.89 21.31
CA GLN A 78 -7.08 -25.04 22.40
C GLN A 78 -8.39 -24.33 22.09
N VAL A 79 -9.52 -25.03 22.32
CA VAL A 79 -10.86 -24.44 22.28
C VAL A 79 -11.48 -24.51 23.65
N GLN A 80 -11.91 -23.39 24.16
CA GLN A 80 -12.66 -23.25 25.40
C GLN A 80 -14.15 -23.13 25.07
N LEU A 81 -14.97 -23.93 25.69
CA LEU A 81 -16.42 -23.81 25.72
C LEU A 81 -16.85 -23.34 27.10
N THR A 82 -17.61 -22.27 27.16
CA THR A 82 -18.18 -21.72 28.40
C THR A 82 -19.66 -21.44 28.18
N GLY A 83 -20.54 -21.72 29.16
CA GLY A 83 -21.90 -21.21 29.09
C GLY A 83 -23.02 -22.19 29.45
N THR A 84 -24.22 -21.70 29.31
CA THR A 84 -25.48 -22.39 29.57
C THR A 84 -26.10 -22.90 28.27
N PHE A 85 -27.11 -23.79 28.37
CA PHE A 85 -27.89 -24.40 27.28
C PHE A 85 -28.37 -23.45 26.16
N ALA A 86 -28.38 -22.11 26.36
CA ALA A 86 -28.90 -21.12 25.42
C ALA A 86 -27.84 -20.17 24.82
N SER A 87 -26.64 -20.12 25.40
CA SER A 87 -25.58 -19.23 24.93
C SER A 87 -24.21 -19.76 25.38
N SER A 88 -23.62 -20.66 24.61
CA SER A 88 -22.26 -21.11 24.86
C SER A 88 -21.29 -20.23 24.11
N ASP A 89 -20.43 -19.54 24.83
CA ASP A 89 -19.30 -18.80 24.23
C ASP A 89 -18.22 -19.81 23.86
N ILE A 90 -17.64 -19.62 22.67
CA ILE A 90 -16.52 -20.40 22.18
C ILE A 90 -15.33 -19.44 22.01
N ALA A 91 -14.17 -19.83 22.54
CA ALA A 91 -12.94 -19.10 22.35
C ALA A 91 -11.81 -20.06 21.98
N ALA A 92 -10.96 -19.65 21.04
CA ALA A 92 -9.80 -20.39 20.60
C ALA A 92 -8.52 -19.75 21.09
N GLN A 93 -7.48 -20.57 21.33
CA GLN A 93 -6.16 -20.14 21.72
C GLN A 93 -5.10 -21.00 21.01
N ILE A 94 -4.01 -20.35 20.60
CA ILE A 94 -2.85 -21.02 20.02
C ILE A 94 -1.64 -20.73 20.90
N SER A 95 -0.88 -21.75 21.27
CA SER A 95 0.35 -21.60 22.05
C SER A 95 1.50 -22.39 21.44
N VAL A 96 2.68 -21.79 21.36
CA VAL A 96 3.94 -22.44 20.94
C VAL A 96 5.06 -21.92 21.84
N GLY A 97 5.64 -22.81 22.64
CA GLY A 97 6.65 -22.42 23.63
C GLY A 97 6.10 -21.40 24.62
N SER A 98 6.74 -20.22 24.70
CA SER A 98 6.28 -19.10 25.54
C SER A 98 5.30 -18.13 24.84
N GLN A 99 5.08 -18.30 23.55
CA GLN A 99 4.14 -17.49 22.77
C GLN A 99 2.71 -18.00 22.94
N ASN A 100 1.76 -17.09 23.04
CA ASN A 100 0.37 -17.42 23.25
C ASN A 100 -0.54 -16.29 22.75
N THR A 101 -1.61 -16.62 21.99
CA THR A 101 -2.59 -15.63 21.50
C THR A 101 -3.54 -15.13 22.59
N GLY A 102 -3.61 -15.79 23.73
CA GLY A 102 -4.74 -15.66 24.64
C GLY A 102 -6.03 -16.25 24.08
N TRP A 103 -7.10 -16.28 24.89
CA TRP A 103 -8.41 -16.72 24.47
C TRP A 103 -9.08 -15.67 23.59
N GLN A 104 -9.43 -16.06 22.35
CA GLN A 104 -10.05 -15.18 21.35
C GLN A 104 -11.41 -15.77 20.93
N ALA A 105 -12.44 -14.94 20.90
CA ALA A 105 -13.79 -15.29 20.40
C ALA A 105 -13.97 -14.98 18.89
N SER A 106 -12.90 -14.57 18.23
CA SER A 106 -12.83 -14.27 16.79
C SER A 106 -11.58 -14.91 16.19
N ASN A 107 -11.46 -14.88 14.87
CA ASN A 107 -10.29 -15.39 14.17
C ASN A 107 -8.99 -14.85 14.78
N THR A 108 -8.03 -15.74 14.96
CA THR A 108 -6.70 -15.39 15.52
C THR A 108 -5.60 -16.19 14.84
N ALA A 109 -4.36 -15.75 14.98
CA ALA A 109 -3.21 -16.42 14.41
C ALA A 109 -1.97 -16.27 15.30
N LEU A 110 -1.08 -17.25 15.22
CA LEU A 110 0.25 -17.23 15.81
C LEU A 110 1.28 -17.59 14.74
N THR A 111 2.29 -16.74 14.58
CA THR A 111 3.44 -17.02 13.72
C THR A 111 4.66 -17.30 14.62
N PHE A 112 5.42 -18.34 14.32
CA PHE A 112 6.57 -18.74 15.12
C PHE A 112 7.64 -19.38 14.23
N THR A 113 8.89 -19.34 14.69
CA THR A 113 9.98 -20.06 14.05
C THR A 113 10.15 -21.41 14.72
N GLY A 114 10.09 -22.48 13.93
CA GLY A 114 10.35 -23.84 14.39
C GLY A 114 11.82 -24.09 14.73
N SER A 115 12.09 -25.19 15.41
CA SER A 115 13.48 -25.62 15.67
C SER A 115 14.25 -26.03 14.40
N ASP A 116 13.54 -26.23 13.30
CA ASP A 116 14.08 -26.44 11.94
C ASP A 116 14.41 -25.13 11.21
N THR A 117 14.31 -24.00 11.89
CA THR A 117 14.54 -22.64 11.39
C THR A 117 13.51 -22.12 10.37
N ASN A 118 12.51 -22.91 10.04
CA ASN A 118 11.40 -22.47 9.20
C ASN A 118 10.36 -21.67 10.00
N THR A 119 9.69 -20.73 9.34
CA THR A 119 8.60 -19.97 9.96
C THR A 119 7.27 -20.60 9.60
N TYR A 120 6.47 -20.85 10.62
CA TYR A 120 5.14 -21.43 10.53
C TYR A 120 4.10 -20.45 11.06
N ARG A 121 2.90 -20.57 10.51
CA ARG A 121 1.74 -19.84 10.99
C ARG A 121 0.63 -20.83 11.29
N ILE A 122 0.00 -20.66 12.43
CA ILE A 122 -1.22 -21.36 12.81
C ILE A 122 -2.33 -20.33 12.92
N THR A 123 -3.40 -20.51 12.19
CA THR A 123 -4.63 -19.68 12.29
C THR A 123 -5.73 -20.47 12.93
N ALA A 124 -6.56 -19.83 13.77
CA ALA A 124 -7.85 -20.35 14.21
C ALA A 124 -8.95 -19.52 13.56
N SER A 125 -9.81 -20.15 12.78
CA SER A 125 -10.92 -19.53 12.07
C SER A 125 -12.24 -20.11 12.52
N TYR A 126 -13.26 -19.26 12.64
CA TYR A 126 -14.62 -19.66 13.00
C TYR A 126 -15.45 -19.77 11.71
N VAL A 127 -15.97 -20.97 11.46
CA VAL A 127 -16.75 -21.25 10.27
C VAL A 127 -18.19 -21.53 10.71
N ALA A 128 -19.15 -20.79 10.17
CA ALA A 128 -20.55 -20.96 10.52
C ALA A 128 -21.08 -22.30 9.96
N ASP A 129 -21.58 -23.16 10.83
CA ASP A 129 -22.32 -24.39 10.48
C ASP A 129 -23.69 -24.37 11.17
N GLY A 130 -24.68 -23.82 10.49
CA GLY A 130 -26.03 -23.69 11.01
C GLY A 130 -26.15 -22.78 12.23
N THR A 131 -26.44 -23.34 13.41
CA THR A 131 -26.66 -22.57 14.65
C THR A 131 -25.36 -22.29 15.43
N TYR A 132 -24.31 -23.05 15.17
CA TYR A 132 -23.02 -22.96 15.89
C TYR A 132 -21.87 -22.80 14.92
N ASN A 133 -20.74 -22.33 15.43
CA ASN A 133 -19.53 -22.22 14.65
C ASN A 133 -18.61 -23.41 14.91
N ASP A 134 -18.03 -23.93 13.85
CA ASP A 134 -16.86 -24.81 13.90
C ASP A 134 -15.58 -23.97 14.09
N VAL A 135 -14.54 -24.59 14.67
CA VAL A 135 -13.21 -23.98 14.75
C VAL A 135 -12.25 -24.77 13.87
N VAL A 136 -11.65 -24.09 12.90
CA VAL A 136 -10.64 -24.67 12.01
C VAL A 136 -9.28 -24.09 12.36
N TYR A 137 -8.35 -24.93 12.79
CA TYR A 137 -6.95 -24.61 12.92
C TYR A 137 -6.20 -24.96 11.63
N ALA A 138 -5.75 -23.95 10.88
CA ALA A 138 -4.94 -24.19 9.70
C ALA A 138 -3.45 -23.95 10.02
N VAL A 139 -2.61 -24.93 9.66
CA VAL A 139 -1.15 -24.90 9.85
C VAL A 139 -0.51 -24.70 8.49
N THR A 140 0.23 -23.61 8.34
CA THR A 140 0.86 -23.22 7.08
C THR A 140 2.35 -22.98 7.28
N LEU A 141 3.18 -23.45 6.37
CA LEU A 141 4.58 -23.05 6.26
C LEU A 141 4.63 -21.65 5.63
N VAL A 142 5.00 -20.64 6.42
CA VAL A 142 5.04 -19.25 5.96
C VAL A 142 6.29 -19.02 5.11
N SER A 143 7.42 -19.64 5.47
CA SER A 143 8.66 -19.48 4.71
C SER A 143 9.69 -20.53 5.10
N GLN A 144 10.43 -21.04 4.11
CA GLN A 144 11.70 -21.76 4.30
C GLN A 144 12.89 -20.80 4.48
N ASN A 145 12.70 -19.63 4.98
CA ASN A 145 13.57 -18.53 5.37
C ASN A 145 12.71 -17.27 5.29
N ALA A 146 12.14 -16.82 6.42
CA ALA A 146 11.44 -15.55 6.45
C ALA A 146 12.40 -14.46 5.97
N ILE A 147 12.08 -13.82 4.85
CA ILE A 147 12.95 -12.78 4.27
C ILE A 147 13.01 -11.52 5.14
N LEU A 148 12.06 -11.35 6.04
CA LEU A 148 11.93 -10.21 6.96
C LEU A 148 11.48 -10.70 8.35
N PRO A 149 12.29 -11.52 9.06
CA PRO A 149 11.86 -12.17 10.30
C PRO A 149 11.59 -11.20 11.45
N GLN A 150 12.09 -9.98 11.38
CA GLN A 150 11.91 -8.93 12.39
C GLN A 150 10.68 -8.06 12.13
N ILE A 151 9.99 -8.22 10.99
CA ILE A 151 8.87 -7.37 10.59
C ILE A 151 7.54 -8.09 10.85
N ASP A 152 6.63 -7.39 11.53
CA ASP A 152 5.25 -7.82 11.82
C ASP A 152 4.22 -6.98 11.07
N HIS A 153 4.58 -5.76 10.65
CA HIS A 153 3.70 -4.78 10.02
C HIS A 153 4.39 -4.13 8.84
N VAL A 154 3.73 -4.10 7.70
CA VAL A 154 4.16 -3.32 6.52
C VAL A 154 3.18 -2.16 6.34
N VAL A 155 3.71 -0.95 6.26
CA VAL A 155 2.96 0.28 6.01
C VAL A 155 3.44 0.86 4.69
N VAL A 156 2.52 1.15 3.78
CA VAL A 156 2.81 1.85 2.52
C VAL A 156 2.05 3.16 2.51
N LEU A 157 2.74 4.28 2.41
CA LEU A 157 2.18 5.58 2.10
C LEU A 157 2.41 5.86 0.62
N MET A 158 1.34 6.07 -0.15
CA MET A 158 1.42 6.43 -1.55
C MET A 158 0.91 7.85 -1.78
N ASN A 159 1.84 8.74 -2.10
CA ASN A 159 1.60 10.12 -2.51
C ASN A 159 1.35 10.22 -4.03
N GLU A 160 1.27 11.43 -4.58
CA GLU A 160 0.90 11.68 -5.99
C GLU A 160 1.90 12.54 -6.74
N ASN A 161 2.07 12.15 -7.99
CA ASN A 161 2.39 12.96 -9.15
C ASN A 161 3.68 13.79 -9.04
N ARG A 162 4.80 13.15 -8.61
CA ARG A 162 6.13 13.80 -8.63
C ARG A 162 7.22 12.82 -9.05
N SER A 163 8.12 13.29 -9.92
CA SER A 163 9.32 12.54 -10.27
C SER A 163 10.35 12.53 -9.14
N LEU A 164 11.29 11.58 -9.22
CA LEU A 164 12.42 11.54 -8.29
C LEU A 164 13.23 12.84 -8.35
N ASP A 165 13.56 13.32 -9.54
CA ASP A 165 14.35 14.53 -9.70
C ASP A 165 13.65 15.78 -9.18
N ASN A 166 12.33 15.85 -9.32
CA ASN A 166 11.57 17.01 -8.86
C ASN A 166 11.64 17.21 -7.34
N LEU A 167 11.62 16.12 -6.55
CA LEU A 167 11.62 16.20 -5.09
C LEU A 167 12.98 15.87 -4.46
N LEU A 168 13.71 14.91 -5.00
CA LEU A 168 14.91 14.32 -4.40
C LEU A 168 16.16 14.39 -5.28
N GLY A 169 16.08 14.99 -6.47
CA GLY A 169 17.22 15.05 -7.41
C GLY A 169 18.48 15.69 -6.82
N TRP A 170 18.34 16.57 -5.84
CA TRP A 170 19.46 17.34 -5.26
C TRP A 170 19.92 16.86 -3.87
N ILE A 171 19.41 15.77 -3.32
CA ILE A 171 19.69 15.38 -1.92
C ILE A 171 21.16 15.07 -1.64
N TYR A 172 21.92 14.68 -2.65
CA TYR A 172 23.36 14.39 -2.56
C TYR A 172 24.23 15.29 -3.43
N SER A 173 23.73 16.46 -3.82
CA SER A 173 24.47 17.41 -4.69
C SER A 173 25.55 18.23 -3.98
N GLY A 174 25.68 18.13 -2.65
CA GLY A 174 26.62 18.91 -1.84
C GLY A 174 27.75 18.06 -1.27
N SER A 175 28.10 18.35 -0.02
CA SER A 175 29.10 17.59 0.74
C SER A 175 28.57 16.27 1.30
N ASN A 176 27.27 16.06 1.27
CA ASN A 176 26.64 14.83 1.73
C ASN A 176 26.82 13.73 0.68
N SER A 177 27.11 12.53 1.15
CA SER A 177 27.25 11.35 0.28
C SER A 177 26.51 10.19 0.92
N PRO A 178 25.94 9.28 0.12
CA PRO A 178 25.40 8.03 0.65
C PRO A 178 26.45 7.26 1.43
N SER A 179 26.01 6.52 2.46
CA SER A 179 26.89 5.68 3.27
C SER A 179 27.13 4.31 2.61
N GLN A 180 26.16 3.81 1.84
CA GLN A 180 26.28 2.58 1.07
C GLN A 180 25.38 2.57 -0.16
N PHE A 181 25.71 1.66 -1.07
CA PHE A 181 24.90 1.37 -2.26
C PHE A 181 24.55 -0.12 -2.28
N LEU A 182 23.28 -0.41 -2.64
CA LEU A 182 22.77 -1.77 -2.77
C LEU A 182 22.19 -1.97 -4.19
N PRO A 183 22.50 -3.13 -4.82
CA PRO A 183 23.53 -4.10 -4.41
C PRO A 183 24.94 -3.49 -4.45
N ALA A 184 25.90 -4.12 -3.78
CA ALA A 184 27.26 -3.55 -3.61
C ALA A 184 28.05 -3.37 -4.91
N ASP A 185 27.69 -4.09 -5.96
CA ASP A 185 28.26 -3.99 -7.31
C ASP A 185 27.53 -2.97 -8.21
N SER A 186 26.51 -2.27 -7.70
CA SER A 186 25.82 -1.20 -8.41
C SER A 186 26.70 0.07 -8.50
N PRO A 187 26.40 1.04 -9.41
CA PRO A 187 27.10 2.31 -9.46
C PRO A 187 27.17 2.99 -8.08
N GLN A 188 28.38 3.46 -7.70
CA GLN A 188 28.68 4.02 -6.37
C GLN A 188 28.48 5.55 -6.33
N SER A 189 27.43 6.03 -7.01
CA SER A 189 26.98 7.42 -6.99
C SER A 189 25.47 7.45 -7.04
N TYR A 190 24.87 8.40 -6.35
CA TYR A 190 23.44 8.70 -6.48
C TYR A 190 23.16 9.27 -7.87
N ASP A 191 22.17 8.73 -8.56
CA ASP A 191 21.78 9.17 -9.90
C ASP A 191 20.74 10.29 -9.82
N GLY A 192 21.20 11.45 -9.34
CA GLY A 192 20.41 12.66 -9.16
C GLY A 192 20.87 13.80 -10.07
N LEU A 193 20.40 14.99 -9.80
CA LEU A 193 20.67 16.17 -10.59
C LEU A 193 22.05 16.78 -10.27
N ALA A 194 22.66 17.37 -11.31
CA ALA A 194 23.90 18.14 -11.22
C ALA A 194 23.74 19.47 -11.94
N ALA A 195 24.33 20.52 -11.38
CA ALA A 195 24.21 21.87 -11.92
C ALA A 195 24.70 21.97 -13.37
N ASN A 196 23.92 22.61 -14.23
CA ASN A 196 24.21 22.85 -15.64
C ASN A 196 24.50 21.57 -16.45
N THR A 197 23.93 20.46 -16.07
CA THR A 197 24.17 19.16 -16.72
C THR A 197 22.96 18.70 -17.55
N TYR A 198 21.78 18.76 -16.99
CA TYR A 198 20.54 18.25 -17.61
C TYR A 198 19.66 19.41 -18.04
N SER A 199 19.16 19.38 -19.28
CA SER A 199 18.36 20.48 -19.85
C SER A 199 17.37 19.98 -20.89
N ASN A 200 16.32 20.75 -21.08
CA ASN A 200 15.44 20.66 -22.25
C ASN A 200 15.54 21.97 -23.06
N SER A 201 15.19 21.89 -24.33
CA SER A 201 15.14 23.07 -25.23
C SER A 201 13.89 23.02 -26.09
N ASP A 202 13.26 24.18 -26.26
CA ASP A 202 12.16 24.35 -27.20
C ASP A 202 12.34 25.71 -27.93
N PRO A 203 12.12 25.77 -29.26
CA PRO A 203 12.27 27.01 -30.03
C PRO A 203 11.45 28.19 -29.51
N ASN A 204 10.33 27.92 -28.83
CA ASN A 204 9.42 28.93 -28.32
C ASN A 204 9.79 29.41 -26.88
N VAL A 205 10.74 28.75 -26.23
CA VAL A 205 11.16 29.06 -24.85
C VAL A 205 12.62 29.54 -24.86
N ASN A 206 12.91 30.61 -24.12
CA ASN A 206 14.25 31.14 -23.93
C ASN A 206 15.03 31.33 -25.26
N GLY A 207 14.33 31.65 -26.37
CA GLY A 207 14.93 31.76 -27.70
C GLY A 207 15.59 30.48 -28.23
N GLY A 208 15.11 29.31 -27.80
CA GLY A 208 15.64 27.99 -28.17
C GLY A 208 16.92 27.60 -27.41
N GLN A 209 17.34 28.37 -26.42
CA GLN A 209 18.49 28.03 -25.59
C GLN A 209 18.10 26.98 -24.53
N PRO A 210 19.06 26.15 -24.10
CA PRO A 210 18.80 25.15 -23.07
C PRO A 210 18.27 25.78 -21.78
N VAL A 211 17.18 25.16 -21.22
CA VAL A 211 16.69 25.40 -19.87
C VAL A 211 17.19 24.28 -18.99
N TYR A 212 18.08 24.57 -18.06
CA TYR A 212 18.69 23.57 -17.19
C TYR A 212 17.83 23.27 -15.99
N ALA A 213 17.90 22.02 -15.50
CA ALA A 213 17.28 21.62 -14.25
C ALA A 213 17.80 22.48 -13.10
N GLY A 214 16.87 23.13 -12.39
CA GLY A 214 17.17 24.10 -11.32
C GLY A 214 17.14 23.45 -9.93
N ASN A 215 18.01 23.91 -9.02
CA ASN A 215 17.99 23.54 -7.61
C ASN A 215 17.21 24.59 -6.81
N GLY A 216 16.02 24.27 -6.43
CA GLY A 216 15.05 25.13 -5.76
C GLY A 216 14.03 25.71 -6.76
N THR A 217 12.78 25.67 -6.36
CA THR A 217 11.68 26.31 -7.08
C THR A 217 11.63 27.79 -6.75
N THR A 218 11.16 28.59 -7.69
CA THR A 218 11.00 30.04 -7.52
C THR A 218 9.60 30.48 -7.91
N SER A 219 9.11 31.55 -7.30
CA SER A 219 7.83 32.14 -7.67
C SER A 219 7.86 32.69 -9.09
N TRP A 220 6.78 32.51 -9.82
CA TRP A 220 6.59 32.98 -11.18
C TRP A 220 5.48 34.03 -11.25
N SER A 221 5.57 34.96 -12.20
CA SER A 221 4.51 35.91 -12.46
C SER A 221 3.97 35.72 -13.86
N GLU A 222 2.68 35.58 -13.97
CA GLU A 222 1.94 35.53 -15.22
C GLU A 222 0.88 36.63 -15.24
N GLY A 223 1.11 37.66 -16.08
CA GLY A 223 0.28 38.85 -16.08
C GLY A 223 0.26 39.52 -14.71
N SER A 224 -0.93 39.53 -14.07
CA SER A 224 -1.10 40.05 -12.71
C SER A 224 -1.07 38.96 -11.62
N THR A 225 -0.96 37.70 -11.97
CA THR A 225 -0.97 36.57 -11.03
C THR A 225 0.45 36.17 -10.69
N THR A 226 0.77 35.97 -9.42
CA THR A 226 2.03 35.39 -8.96
C THR A 226 1.75 33.99 -8.44
N ILE A 227 2.42 33.00 -9.03
CA ILE A 227 2.44 31.60 -8.56
C ILE A 227 3.59 31.48 -7.57
N SER A 228 3.30 31.06 -6.36
CA SER A 228 4.33 30.86 -5.35
C SER A 228 5.17 29.62 -5.68
N GLU A 229 6.44 29.65 -5.24
CA GLU A 229 7.41 28.55 -5.36
C GLU A 229 6.89 27.20 -4.85
N TRP A 230 5.92 27.21 -3.96
CA TRP A 230 5.34 26.00 -3.36
C TRP A 230 4.33 25.28 -4.27
N PHE A 231 3.90 25.95 -5.34
CA PHE A 231 2.88 25.48 -6.28
C PHE A 231 3.48 25.11 -7.64
N VAL A 232 4.79 25.02 -7.74
CA VAL A 232 5.49 24.73 -9.01
C VAL A 232 5.52 23.25 -9.29
N PRO A 233 5.22 22.78 -10.53
CA PRO A 233 4.73 23.56 -11.68
C PRO A 233 3.23 23.89 -11.57
N SER A 234 2.83 25.00 -12.19
CA SER A 234 1.43 25.42 -12.31
C SER A 234 1.22 26.11 -13.68
N PRO A 235 0.21 25.70 -14.47
CA PRO A 235 -0.80 24.68 -14.19
C PRO A 235 -0.22 23.27 -14.14
N ASP A 236 -1.13 22.31 -13.89
CA ASP A 236 -0.82 20.88 -13.84
C ASP A 236 -0.18 20.40 -15.15
N PRO A 237 0.94 19.66 -15.11
CA PRO A 237 1.53 19.10 -16.32
C PRO A 237 0.70 17.93 -16.87
N GLY A 238 0.90 17.60 -18.14
CA GLY A 238 0.29 16.41 -18.74
C GLY A 238 0.90 15.13 -18.20
N GLU A 239 0.05 14.17 -17.86
CA GLU A 239 0.44 12.89 -17.24
C GLU A 239 -0.20 11.68 -17.94
N GLU A 240 -1.04 11.93 -18.96
CA GLU A 240 -1.60 10.90 -19.80
C GLU A 240 -0.52 10.20 -20.64
N PHE A 241 -0.81 9.02 -21.13
CA PHE A 241 0.11 8.17 -21.90
C PHE A 241 0.81 8.90 -23.06
N ASP A 242 0.09 9.74 -23.79
CA ASP A 242 0.64 10.49 -24.92
C ASP A 242 1.58 11.63 -24.45
N HIS A 243 1.25 12.29 -23.34
CA HIS A 243 2.09 13.29 -22.70
C HIS A 243 3.40 12.67 -22.21
N VAL A 244 3.33 11.57 -21.44
CA VAL A 244 4.51 10.84 -21.00
C VAL A 244 5.35 10.36 -22.17
N THR A 245 4.72 9.92 -23.25
CA THR A 245 5.43 9.53 -24.47
C THR A 245 6.17 10.72 -25.10
N THR A 246 5.57 11.90 -25.12
CA THR A 246 6.23 13.14 -25.58
C THR A 246 7.40 13.52 -24.67
N GLN A 247 7.20 13.54 -23.36
CA GLN A 247 8.21 13.87 -22.36
C GLN A 247 9.46 12.99 -22.48
N VAL A 248 9.25 11.68 -22.61
CA VAL A 248 10.32 10.67 -22.63
C VAL A 248 11.03 10.60 -23.98
N PHE A 249 10.33 10.72 -25.09
CA PHE A 249 10.87 10.45 -26.42
C PHE A 249 11.00 11.69 -27.31
N ASN A 250 10.21 12.73 -27.11
CA ASN A 250 10.19 13.96 -27.94
C ASN A 250 10.19 13.66 -29.45
N GLY A 251 9.33 12.70 -29.88
CA GLY A 251 9.25 12.26 -31.26
C GLY A 251 10.44 11.43 -31.78
N GLN A 252 11.37 11.03 -30.92
CA GLN A 252 12.50 10.15 -31.27
C GLN A 252 12.17 8.68 -31.00
N SER A 253 12.94 7.77 -31.61
CA SER A 253 12.77 6.32 -31.38
C SER A 253 13.36 5.85 -30.04
N ASN A 254 14.31 6.58 -29.49
CA ASN A 254 14.96 6.26 -28.21
C ASN A 254 14.54 7.27 -27.14
N ALA A 255 14.31 6.80 -25.95
CA ALA A 255 14.05 7.64 -24.79
C ALA A 255 15.24 8.56 -24.52
N ASN A 256 15.00 9.85 -24.43
CA ASN A 256 16.05 10.88 -24.30
C ASN A 256 15.71 11.98 -23.27
N MET A 257 14.53 11.89 -22.65
CA MET A 257 14.04 12.80 -21.60
C MET A 257 14.06 14.29 -22.01
N SER A 258 13.94 14.59 -23.30
CA SER A 258 14.07 15.95 -23.83
C SER A 258 12.73 16.64 -24.10
N GLY A 259 11.61 15.98 -23.86
CA GLY A 259 10.30 16.47 -24.27
C GLY A 259 9.48 17.18 -23.19
N PHE A 260 9.94 17.26 -21.94
CA PHE A 260 9.14 17.84 -20.83
C PHE A 260 8.76 19.29 -21.09
N LEU A 261 9.70 20.12 -21.56
CA LEU A 261 9.44 21.51 -21.88
C LEU A 261 8.47 21.65 -23.07
N THR A 262 8.67 20.85 -24.11
CA THR A 262 7.80 20.83 -25.31
C THR A 262 6.39 20.37 -24.96
N ASP A 263 6.27 19.32 -24.16
CA ASP A 263 5.00 18.79 -23.70
C ASP A 263 4.23 19.81 -22.82
N TYR A 264 4.93 20.42 -21.87
CA TYR A 264 4.32 21.39 -20.96
C TYR A 264 3.79 22.63 -21.70
N LEU A 265 4.41 23.03 -22.83
CA LEU A 265 3.89 24.08 -23.70
C LEU A 265 2.54 23.75 -24.33
N THR A 266 2.21 22.48 -24.49
CA THR A 266 0.90 22.07 -25.03
C THR A 266 -0.22 22.28 -24.00
N GLN A 267 0.11 22.14 -22.73
CA GLN A 267 -0.80 22.39 -21.60
C GLN A 267 -0.85 23.89 -21.27
N TYR A 268 0.23 24.60 -21.54
CA TYR A 268 0.44 25.94 -21.06
C TYR A 268 1.06 26.85 -22.13
N ASN A 269 0.31 27.85 -22.59
CA ASN A 269 0.73 28.82 -23.61
C ASN A 269 1.43 30.08 -23.02
N GLY A 270 1.94 30.01 -21.78
CA GLY A 270 2.54 31.14 -21.09
C GLY A 270 4.04 31.23 -21.22
N THR A 271 4.60 32.35 -20.75
CA THR A 271 6.04 32.60 -20.71
C THR A 271 6.78 31.85 -19.62
N SER A 272 6.04 31.13 -18.75
CA SER A 272 6.59 30.47 -17.55
C SER A 272 6.81 28.97 -17.71
N ALA A 273 6.83 28.47 -18.96
CA ALA A 273 7.00 27.03 -19.23
C ALA A 273 8.33 26.46 -18.68
N GLU A 274 9.34 27.29 -18.48
CA GLU A 274 10.62 26.92 -17.88
C GLU A 274 10.47 26.32 -16.46
N GLN A 275 9.37 26.61 -15.76
CA GLN A 275 9.13 26.10 -14.40
C GLN A 275 9.09 24.57 -14.34
N ILE A 276 8.75 23.88 -15.43
CA ILE A 276 8.75 22.41 -15.48
C ILE A 276 10.14 21.81 -15.23
N MET A 277 11.20 22.59 -15.49
CA MET A 277 12.59 22.20 -15.27
C MET A 277 13.08 22.54 -13.85
N GLN A 278 12.24 23.07 -12.97
CA GLN A 278 12.62 23.35 -11.59
C GLN A 278 12.36 22.14 -10.69
N SER A 279 13.23 21.93 -9.74
CA SER A 279 13.13 20.90 -8.71
C SER A 279 13.25 21.53 -7.33
N TYR A 280 12.59 20.95 -6.34
CA TYR A 280 12.67 21.45 -4.97
C TYR A 280 14.04 21.21 -4.36
N SER A 281 14.50 22.16 -3.56
CA SER A 281 15.72 22.01 -2.77
C SER A 281 15.43 21.22 -1.47
N THR A 282 16.49 20.66 -0.87
CA THR A 282 16.39 19.98 0.43
C THR A 282 15.94 20.89 1.57
N THR A 283 16.12 22.22 1.42
CA THR A 283 15.65 23.21 2.41
C THR A 283 14.17 23.54 2.24
N GLN A 284 13.63 23.39 1.04
CA GLN A 284 12.19 23.55 0.79
C GLN A 284 11.42 22.31 1.24
N LEU A 285 11.96 21.11 1.02
CA LEU A 285 11.35 19.85 1.41
C LEU A 285 12.19 19.12 2.48
N PRO A 286 12.27 19.65 3.71
CA PRO A 286 13.16 19.13 4.73
C PRO A 286 12.73 17.75 5.25
N ILE A 287 11.43 17.41 5.22
CA ILE A 287 10.93 16.15 5.77
C ILE A 287 11.31 14.98 4.86
N ILE A 288 10.85 15.00 3.60
CA ILE A 288 11.14 13.90 2.66
C ILE A 288 12.65 13.77 2.40
N SER A 289 13.39 14.90 2.34
CA SER A 289 14.85 14.89 2.19
C SER A 289 15.57 14.27 3.38
N THR A 290 15.11 14.57 4.62
CA THR A 290 15.68 13.97 5.83
C THR A 290 15.42 12.47 5.86
N LEU A 291 14.23 12.03 5.50
CA LEU A 291 13.89 10.60 5.44
C LEU A 291 14.75 9.86 4.40
N ALA A 292 14.88 10.41 3.20
CA ALA A 292 15.71 9.84 2.14
C ALA A 292 17.19 9.70 2.53
N GLN A 293 17.73 10.69 3.25
CA GLN A 293 19.14 10.69 3.71
C GLN A 293 19.37 9.88 4.99
N SER A 294 18.33 9.64 5.80
CA SER A 294 18.45 8.95 7.08
C SER A 294 18.08 7.47 7.04
N PHE A 295 17.47 7.02 5.96
CA PHE A 295 17.10 5.63 5.72
C PHE A 295 17.59 5.16 4.36
N ALA A 296 16.80 4.41 3.61
CA ALA A 296 17.16 3.98 2.28
C ALA A 296 16.28 4.66 1.21
N VAL A 297 16.90 5.26 0.22
CA VAL A 297 16.24 5.87 -0.94
C VAL A 297 16.61 5.11 -2.21
N SER A 298 15.64 4.89 -3.10
CA SER A 298 15.93 4.38 -4.43
C SER A 298 16.09 5.52 -5.43
N ASP A 299 17.14 5.46 -6.22
CA ASP A 299 17.32 6.32 -7.41
C ASP A 299 17.01 5.57 -8.71
N ALA A 300 16.39 4.40 -8.60
CA ALA A 300 16.01 3.55 -9.73
C ALA A 300 14.67 2.81 -9.47
N TRP A 301 13.69 3.51 -8.91
CA TRP A 301 12.32 3.04 -8.79
C TRP A 301 11.46 3.74 -9.85
N PHE A 302 10.73 2.97 -10.64
CA PHE A 302 9.96 3.47 -11.76
C PHE A 302 8.46 3.32 -11.52
N ALA A 303 7.65 4.24 -12.02
CA ALA A 303 6.22 4.01 -12.12
C ALA A 303 5.96 2.76 -12.96
N SER A 304 4.94 1.99 -12.60
CA SER A 304 4.70 0.68 -13.25
C SER A 304 4.31 0.80 -14.72
N VAL A 305 3.64 1.89 -15.06
CA VAL A 305 3.22 2.22 -16.43
C VAL A 305 3.41 3.69 -16.72
N PRO A 306 3.67 4.07 -17.99
CA PRO A 306 3.92 5.46 -18.38
C PRO A 306 2.63 6.26 -18.54
N THR A 307 1.89 6.44 -17.46
CA THR A 307 0.60 7.14 -17.46
C THR A 307 0.20 7.55 -16.03
N GLN A 308 -1.03 7.91 -15.84
CA GLN A 308 -1.69 8.56 -14.72
C GLN A 308 -1.83 7.70 -13.45
N THR A 309 -2.39 8.32 -12.41
CA THR A 309 -2.61 7.84 -11.03
C THR A 309 -3.28 6.47 -10.95
N TRP A 310 -4.48 6.30 -11.55
CA TRP A 310 -5.29 5.09 -11.34
C TRP A 310 -4.61 3.82 -11.85
N PRO A 311 -4.06 3.79 -13.08
CA PRO A 311 -3.31 2.63 -13.54
C PRO A 311 -2.14 2.27 -12.63
N ASN A 312 -1.34 3.24 -12.18
CA ASN A 312 -0.19 3.00 -11.31
C ASN A 312 -0.61 2.52 -9.92
N ARG A 313 -1.68 3.08 -9.33
CA ARG A 313 -2.27 2.58 -8.08
C ARG A 313 -2.87 1.19 -8.26
N GLY A 314 -3.40 0.86 -9.42
CA GLY A 314 -3.80 -0.48 -9.78
C GLY A 314 -2.64 -1.48 -9.63
N PHE A 315 -1.47 -1.15 -10.16
CA PHE A 315 -0.29 -2.03 -10.07
C PHE A 315 0.17 -2.29 -8.63
N VAL A 316 0.16 -1.31 -7.74
CA VAL A 316 0.54 -1.54 -6.32
C VAL A 316 -0.48 -2.39 -5.56
N GLN A 317 -1.72 -2.45 -6.02
CA GLN A 317 -2.80 -3.16 -5.32
C GLN A 317 -3.17 -4.50 -5.94
N THR A 318 -2.92 -4.68 -7.24
CA THR A 318 -3.34 -5.88 -7.99
C THR A 318 -2.25 -6.50 -8.85
N GLY A 319 -1.17 -5.75 -9.13
CA GLY A 319 -0.14 -6.13 -10.12
C GLY A 319 -0.59 -5.90 -11.57
N SER A 320 -1.66 -5.12 -11.79
CA SER A 320 -2.24 -4.81 -13.10
C SER A 320 -3.04 -3.52 -13.02
N SER A 321 -3.29 -2.89 -14.17
CA SER A 321 -4.28 -1.82 -14.30
C SER A 321 -5.55 -2.28 -15.02
N ASP A 322 -5.77 -3.58 -15.15
CA ASP A 322 -6.92 -4.17 -15.90
C ASP A 322 -7.04 -3.64 -17.34
N GLY A 323 -5.91 -3.28 -17.95
CA GLY A 323 -5.86 -2.72 -19.28
C GLY A 323 -6.09 -1.21 -19.37
N TYR A 324 -6.37 -0.54 -18.26
CA TYR A 324 -6.55 0.91 -18.23
C TYR A 324 -5.21 1.65 -18.30
N THR A 325 -5.22 2.77 -19.05
CA THR A 325 -4.07 3.66 -19.28
C THR A 325 -4.40 5.11 -18.97
N ASN A 326 -5.53 5.38 -18.31
CA ASN A 326 -5.97 6.73 -17.93
C ASN A 326 -6.77 6.70 -16.63
N ASN A 327 -7.09 7.90 -16.12
CA ASN A 327 -7.90 8.11 -14.92
C ASN A 327 -9.42 8.16 -15.22
N ASP A 328 -9.85 7.83 -16.42
CA ASP A 328 -11.26 7.82 -16.77
C ASP A 328 -12.05 6.84 -15.91
N TYR A 329 -12.78 7.37 -14.92
CA TYR A 329 -13.59 6.58 -14.02
C TYR A 329 -14.97 6.34 -14.60
N TYR A 330 -15.11 5.22 -15.32
CA TYR A 330 -16.41 4.83 -15.86
C TYR A 330 -17.11 3.81 -14.95
N MET A 331 -16.34 2.86 -14.42
CA MET A 331 -16.85 1.82 -13.50
C MET A 331 -15.76 1.42 -12.48
N PRO A 332 -16.15 1.02 -11.26
CA PRO A 332 -15.19 0.42 -10.33
C PRO A 332 -14.59 -0.86 -10.91
N TRP A 333 -13.30 -1.07 -10.66
CA TRP A 333 -12.60 -2.27 -11.10
C TRP A 333 -13.08 -3.49 -10.30
N ASP A 334 -13.30 -4.62 -10.97
CA ASP A 334 -13.75 -5.88 -10.37
C ASP A 334 -12.68 -6.98 -10.49
N ILE A 335 -11.44 -6.63 -10.25
CA ILE A 335 -10.32 -7.57 -10.18
C ILE A 335 -9.89 -7.79 -8.74
N ASN A 336 -9.22 -8.92 -8.46
CA ASN A 336 -8.73 -9.20 -7.12
C ASN A 336 -7.58 -8.26 -6.76
N THR A 337 -7.54 -7.88 -5.49
CA THR A 337 -6.53 -7.02 -4.90
C THR A 337 -5.68 -7.80 -3.89
N VAL A 338 -4.57 -7.22 -3.46
CA VAL A 338 -3.78 -7.72 -2.33
C VAL A 338 -4.63 -7.81 -1.05
N PHE A 339 -5.59 -6.93 -0.87
CA PHE A 339 -6.51 -6.96 0.28
C PHE A 339 -7.41 -8.19 0.27
N ASP A 340 -7.85 -8.65 -0.93
CA ASP A 340 -8.58 -9.90 -1.09
C ASP A 340 -7.69 -11.11 -0.74
N VAL A 341 -6.41 -11.08 -1.13
CA VAL A 341 -5.43 -12.11 -0.75
C VAL A 341 -5.30 -12.16 0.78
N PHE A 342 -5.12 -11.01 1.43
CA PHE A 342 -4.99 -10.94 2.89
C PHE A 342 -6.26 -11.45 3.59
N THR A 343 -7.44 -11.05 3.12
CA THR A 343 -8.73 -11.54 3.64
C THR A 343 -8.84 -13.07 3.51
N ASN A 344 -8.53 -13.61 2.33
CA ASN A 344 -8.58 -15.05 2.08
C ASN A 344 -7.59 -15.84 2.97
N GLN A 345 -6.44 -15.24 3.29
CA GLN A 345 -5.41 -15.82 4.14
C GLN A 345 -5.60 -15.51 5.65
N ASN A 346 -6.74 -14.94 6.04
CA ASN A 346 -7.01 -14.49 7.41
C ASN A 346 -5.92 -13.56 7.98
N LEU A 347 -5.33 -12.75 7.13
CA LEU A 347 -4.36 -11.72 7.49
C LEU A 347 -5.07 -10.38 7.68
N SER A 348 -4.62 -9.61 8.66
CA SER A 348 -5.19 -8.29 8.91
C SER A 348 -4.65 -7.24 7.92
N TRP A 349 -5.55 -6.36 7.46
CA TRP A 349 -5.21 -5.22 6.63
C TRP A 349 -6.13 -4.05 6.89
N ALA A 350 -5.66 -2.85 6.58
CA ALA A 350 -6.49 -1.64 6.56
C ALA A 350 -5.98 -0.65 5.52
N VAL A 351 -6.89 0.17 5.01
CA VAL A 351 -6.59 1.38 4.26
C VAL A 351 -6.94 2.56 5.15
N TYR A 352 -5.97 3.46 5.34
CA TYR A 352 -6.13 4.67 6.13
C TYR A 352 -6.08 5.87 5.20
N ASN A 353 -7.06 6.78 5.31
CA ASN A 353 -7.06 7.99 4.51
C ASN A 353 -7.28 9.24 5.37
N ASP A 354 -6.65 10.35 4.98
CA ASP A 354 -6.93 11.66 5.54
C ASP A 354 -7.85 12.43 4.62
N GLY A 355 -9.10 12.45 4.96
CA GLY A 355 -10.11 13.13 4.16
C GLY A 355 -11.51 12.96 4.70
N THR A 356 -12.38 13.92 4.40
CA THR A 356 -13.79 13.87 4.78
C THR A 356 -14.62 12.98 3.86
N LEU A 357 -14.05 12.59 2.73
CA LEU A 357 -14.63 11.68 1.76
C LEU A 357 -14.00 10.30 1.86
N GLN A 358 -14.38 9.40 0.98
CA GLN A 358 -13.87 8.04 1.00
C GLN A 358 -12.45 7.94 0.43
N SER A 359 -11.77 6.86 0.78
CA SER A 359 -10.50 6.43 0.24
C SER A 359 -10.54 6.27 -1.30
N LEU A 360 -9.46 6.63 -1.98
CA LEU A 360 -9.32 6.40 -3.43
C LEU A 360 -9.34 4.90 -3.74
N THR A 361 -8.68 4.07 -2.94
CA THR A 361 -8.74 2.60 -3.03
C THR A 361 -10.19 2.10 -2.96
N LYS A 362 -10.98 2.60 -1.99
CA LYS A 362 -12.40 2.22 -1.89
C LYS A 362 -13.19 2.64 -3.12
N THR A 363 -12.87 3.80 -3.68
CA THR A 363 -13.48 4.29 -4.93
C THR A 363 -13.14 3.37 -6.10
N MET A 364 -11.86 3.06 -6.30
CA MET A 364 -11.40 2.19 -7.39
C MET A 364 -12.06 0.81 -7.38
N PHE A 365 -12.29 0.24 -6.20
CA PHE A 365 -12.86 -1.10 -6.01
C PHE A 365 -14.20 -1.07 -5.28
N LEU A 366 -15.03 -0.07 -5.55
CA LEU A 366 -16.27 0.18 -4.82
C LEU A 366 -17.23 -1.02 -4.82
N THR A 367 -17.30 -1.78 -5.92
CA THR A 367 -18.12 -2.99 -6.02
C THR A 367 -17.75 -4.02 -4.93
N LYS A 368 -16.45 -4.16 -4.63
CA LYS A 368 -15.94 -5.10 -3.62
C LYS A 368 -16.08 -4.59 -2.20
N TYR A 369 -15.85 -3.29 -1.99
CA TYR A 369 -15.71 -2.72 -0.65
C TYR A 369 -16.90 -1.86 -0.21
N LEU A 370 -18.00 -1.88 -0.97
CA LEU A 370 -19.23 -1.24 -0.56
C LEU A 370 -19.74 -1.85 0.76
N GLY A 371 -19.90 -1.00 1.78
CA GLY A 371 -20.31 -1.45 3.12
C GLY A 371 -19.19 -2.03 3.99
N ASN A 372 -17.96 -2.12 3.51
CA ASN A 372 -16.80 -2.44 4.34
C ASN A 372 -16.28 -1.16 5.01
N GLU A 373 -16.67 -0.95 6.27
CA GLU A 373 -16.19 0.18 7.08
C GLU A 373 -15.11 -0.25 8.08
N THR A 374 -14.88 -1.55 8.25
CA THR A 374 -13.93 -2.07 9.25
C THR A 374 -12.49 -1.98 8.80
N ASN A 375 -12.25 -1.95 7.50
CA ASN A 375 -10.91 -1.90 6.92
C ASN A 375 -10.56 -0.54 6.30
N PHE A 376 -11.52 0.40 6.23
CA PHE A 376 -11.30 1.77 5.72
C PHE A 376 -11.46 2.75 6.86
N LEU A 377 -10.34 3.28 7.34
CA LEU A 377 -10.21 3.98 8.61
C LEU A 377 -9.57 5.36 8.39
N GLY A 378 -9.67 6.25 9.37
CA GLY A 378 -9.03 7.55 9.34
C GLY A 378 -7.60 7.53 9.90
N ILE A 379 -6.89 8.64 9.74
CA ILE A 379 -5.51 8.79 10.26
C ILE A 379 -5.48 8.81 11.79
N SER A 380 -6.56 9.24 12.45
CA SER A 380 -6.66 9.14 13.92
C SER A 380 -6.62 7.69 14.42
N GLU A 381 -7.26 6.76 13.70
CA GLU A 381 -7.21 5.33 14.02
C GLU A 381 -5.83 4.74 13.74
N PHE A 382 -5.14 5.19 12.67
CA PHE A 382 -3.75 4.83 12.41
C PHE A 382 -2.83 5.24 13.57
N GLN A 383 -2.92 6.51 14.01
CA GLN A 383 -2.14 7.03 15.12
C GLN A 383 -2.45 6.28 16.43
N ALA A 384 -3.73 5.99 16.69
CA ALA A 384 -4.15 5.23 17.87
C ALA A 384 -3.60 3.80 17.85
N ALA A 385 -3.58 3.14 16.68
CA ALA A 385 -2.98 1.82 16.52
C ALA A 385 -1.47 1.85 16.76
N CYS A 386 -0.74 2.82 16.19
CA CYS A 386 0.70 3.00 16.42
C CYS A 386 1.04 3.22 17.91
N ALA A 387 0.19 3.91 18.64
CA ALA A 387 0.42 4.25 20.05
C ALA A 387 0.15 3.09 21.04
N GLN A 388 -0.38 1.96 20.58
CA GLN A 388 -0.65 0.81 21.45
C GLN A 388 0.64 0.23 22.03
N PRO A 389 0.60 -0.29 23.28
CA PRO A 389 1.77 -0.97 23.84
C PRO A 389 2.12 -2.23 23.03
N ALA A 390 3.41 -2.59 22.99
CA ALA A 390 3.87 -3.79 22.27
C ALA A 390 3.15 -5.07 22.74
N SER A 391 2.69 -5.13 23.99
CA SER A 391 1.91 -6.22 24.57
C SER A 391 0.42 -6.19 24.24
N ALA A 392 -0.07 -5.18 23.52
CA ALA A 392 -1.48 -5.11 23.15
C ALA A 392 -1.88 -6.27 22.22
N PRO A 393 -3.15 -6.71 22.25
CA PRO A 393 -3.66 -7.67 21.30
C PRO A 393 -3.43 -7.24 19.84
N ALA A 394 -3.22 -8.20 18.95
CA ALA A 394 -2.90 -7.92 17.55
C ALA A 394 -3.98 -7.06 16.85
N ASN A 395 -5.25 -7.24 17.20
CA ASN A 395 -6.36 -6.48 16.65
C ASN A 395 -6.49 -5.03 17.15
N GLN A 396 -5.63 -4.60 18.07
CA GLN A 396 -5.55 -3.22 18.55
C GLN A 396 -4.32 -2.48 17.99
N LYS A 397 -3.35 -3.19 17.46
CA LYS A 397 -2.15 -2.66 16.81
C LYS A 397 -2.40 -2.44 15.31
N LEU A 398 -1.38 -1.90 14.62
CA LEU A 398 -1.41 -1.88 13.15
C LEU A 398 -1.67 -3.29 12.61
N PRO A 399 -2.44 -3.42 11.52
CA PRO A 399 -2.60 -4.69 10.85
C PRO A 399 -1.29 -5.16 10.20
N SER A 400 -1.26 -6.39 9.71
CA SER A 400 -0.10 -6.91 8.98
C SER A 400 0.23 -6.04 7.77
N PHE A 401 -0.80 -5.55 7.06
CA PHE A 401 -0.63 -4.62 5.95
C PHE A 401 -1.49 -3.37 6.12
N SER A 402 -0.87 -2.20 6.07
CA SER A 402 -1.52 -0.88 6.10
C SER A 402 -1.20 -0.12 4.82
N PHE A 403 -2.22 0.35 4.12
CA PHE A 403 -2.08 1.24 2.99
C PHE A 403 -2.59 2.62 3.38
N VAL A 404 -1.76 3.66 3.25
CA VAL A 404 -2.06 5.02 3.72
C VAL A 404 -2.19 5.93 2.52
N GLU A 405 -3.27 6.68 2.48
CA GLU A 405 -3.61 7.64 1.43
C GLU A 405 -3.70 9.05 2.02
N PRO A 406 -3.13 10.07 1.36
CA PRO A 406 -3.29 11.47 1.75
C PRO A 406 -4.70 11.99 1.44
N ASN A 407 -4.98 13.22 1.86
CA ASN A 407 -6.12 13.98 1.34
C ASN A 407 -5.80 14.46 -0.09
N PHE A 408 -6.68 14.15 -1.03
CA PHE A 408 -6.54 14.50 -2.46
C PHE A 408 -7.17 15.86 -2.82
N GLY A 409 -7.41 16.73 -1.85
CA GLY A 409 -7.87 18.10 -2.08
C GLY A 409 -9.30 18.24 -2.58
N VAL A 410 -10.13 17.19 -2.56
CA VAL A 410 -11.56 17.31 -2.90
C VAL A 410 -12.28 18.16 -1.86
N SER A 411 -11.89 18.01 -0.59
CA SER A 411 -12.31 18.86 0.52
C SER A 411 -11.13 19.06 1.46
N GLY A 412 -10.81 20.30 1.79
CA GLY A 412 -9.63 20.64 2.57
C GLY A 412 -8.36 20.76 1.73
N ASN A 413 -7.21 20.78 2.40
CA ASN A 413 -5.92 20.89 1.74
C ASN A 413 -5.57 19.60 1.00
N ASP A 414 -4.96 19.73 -0.18
CA ASP A 414 -4.29 18.62 -0.82
C ASP A 414 -3.00 18.29 -0.04
N GLU A 415 -2.84 17.04 0.39
CA GLU A 415 -1.68 16.53 1.13
C GLU A 415 -0.84 15.55 0.31
N SER A 416 -1.19 15.39 -0.97
CA SER A 416 -0.64 14.36 -1.84
C SER A 416 0.65 14.73 -2.55
N TYR A 417 1.07 16.01 -2.54
CA TYR A 417 2.10 16.66 -3.36
C TYR A 417 1.71 16.91 -4.82
N HIS A 418 0.50 16.56 -5.23
CA HIS A 418 0.04 16.71 -6.62
C HIS A 418 0.18 18.15 -7.13
N PRO A 419 0.79 18.39 -8.33
CA PRO A 419 0.74 19.70 -8.98
C PRO A 419 -0.72 20.07 -9.35
N PRO A 420 -1.08 21.33 -9.37
CA PRO A 420 -0.31 22.50 -9.00
C PRO A 420 -0.50 22.89 -7.53
N HIS A 421 -0.85 21.96 -6.65
CA HIS A 421 -1.13 22.27 -5.24
C HIS A 421 0.15 22.58 -4.43
N ASP A 422 -0.06 23.20 -3.27
CA ASP A 422 1.01 23.47 -2.31
C ASP A 422 1.62 22.16 -1.77
N VAL A 423 2.92 21.98 -1.92
CA VAL A 423 3.60 20.77 -1.43
C VAL A 423 3.78 20.70 0.08
N ARG A 424 3.59 21.82 0.80
CA ARG A 424 3.83 21.90 2.26
C ARG A 424 2.87 21.05 3.10
N PRO A 425 1.56 20.93 2.78
CA PRO A 425 0.69 19.96 3.45
C PRO A 425 1.16 18.51 3.29
N GLY A 426 1.71 18.14 2.14
CA GLY A 426 2.32 16.82 1.92
C GLY A 426 3.49 16.56 2.87
N GLU A 427 4.40 17.54 3.06
CA GLU A 427 5.48 17.48 4.05
C GLU A 427 4.94 17.30 5.49
N GLN A 428 3.87 18.00 5.83
CA GLN A 428 3.23 17.90 7.15
C GLN A 428 2.57 16.54 7.35
N PHE A 429 1.87 16.03 6.34
CA PHE A 429 1.24 14.72 6.38
C PHE A 429 2.28 13.60 6.52
N LEU A 430 3.33 13.62 5.70
CA LEU A 430 4.44 12.67 5.78
C LEU A 430 5.09 12.68 7.17
N ALA A 431 5.30 13.86 7.76
CA ALA A 431 5.82 13.99 9.12
C ALA A 431 4.85 13.41 10.16
N THR A 432 3.54 13.57 9.97
CA THR A 432 2.51 13.02 10.86
C THR A 432 2.55 11.49 10.87
N ILE A 433 2.58 10.86 9.71
CA ILE A 433 2.65 9.40 9.60
C ILE A 433 3.97 8.87 10.17
N TYR A 434 5.10 9.46 9.78
CA TYR A 434 6.40 9.08 10.31
C TYR A 434 6.46 9.18 11.84
N ASN A 435 6.02 10.31 12.43
CA ASN A 435 6.08 10.52 13.87
C ASN A 435 5.18 9.52 14.64
N ALA A 436 4.05 9.13 14.09
CA ALA A 436 3.19 8.09 14.66
C ALA A 436 3.94 6.75 14.73
N ILE A 437 4.61 6.35 13.66
CA ILE A 437 5.39 5.11 13.60
C ILE A 437 6.64 5.22 14.49
N ALA A 438 7.40 6.31 14.40
CA ALA A 438 8.63 6.52 15.18
C ALA A 438 8.36 6.51 16.70
N GLY A 439 7.21 7.00 17.12
CA GLY A 439 6.74 6.96 18.51
C GLY A 439 6.16 5.62 18.96
N SER A 440 5.96 4.66 18.06
CA SER A 440 5.36 3.37 18.38
C SER A 440 6.27 2.52 19.27
N PRO A 441 5.75 1.91 20.35
CA PRO A 441 6.49 0.97 21.18
C PRO A 441 6.97 -0.30 20.45
N TYR A 442 6.45 -0.58 19.25
CA TYR A 442 6.82 -1.72 18.40
C TYR A 442 7.33 -1.29 17.01
N ARG A 443 7.85 -0.06 16.89
CA ARG A 443 8.37 0.49 15.62
C ARG A 443 9.44 -0.41 14.98
N ASP A 444 10.21 -1.12 15.78
CA ASP A 444 11.28 -1.99 15.28
C ASP A 444 10.74 -3.23 14.54
N ASN A 445 9.41 -3.47 14.63
CA ASN A 445 8.71 -4.50 13.86
C ASN A 445 7.95 -3.93 12.65
N ILE A 446 8.18 -2.67 12.30
CA ILE A 446 7.49 -1.99 11.18
C ILE A 446 8.47 -1.78 10.01
N LEU A 447 8.01 -2.15 8.82
CA LEU A 447 8.58 -1.72 7.55
C LEU A 447 7.65 -0.64 6.97
N PHE A 448 8.16 0.59 6.86
CA PHE A 448 7.43 1.71 6.30
C PHE A 448 8.01 2.07 4.93
N ILE A 449 7.17 2.13 3.90
CA ILE A 449 7.54 2.43 2.52
C ILE A 449 6.79 3.69 2.09
N VAL A 450 7.52 4.70 1.66
CA VAL A 450 6.96 5.92 1.07
C VAL A 450 7.16 5.85 -0.43
N LEU A 451 6.07 5.96 -1.17
CA LEU A 451 6.03 5.91 -2.63
C LEU A 451 5.23 7.08 -3.20
N PHE A 452 5.43 7.32 -4.48
CA PHE A 452 4.56 8.12 -5.34
C PHE A 452 3.99 7.20 -6.42
N ASP A 453 2.83 7.53 -6.94
CA ASP A 453 2.16 6.68 -7.94
C ASP A 453 2.79 6.83 -9.33
N GLU A 454 3.02 8.07 -9.77
CA GLU A 454 3.70 8.38 -11.02
C GLU A 454 4.39 9.75 -10.91
N HIS A 455 4.99 10.25 -12.01
CA HIS A 455 5.88 11.43 -11.99
C HIS A 455 5.16 12.79 -12.16
N GLY A 456 3.84 12.82 -12.42
CA GLY A 456 3.05 14.04 -12.58
C GLY A 456 3.52 14.97 -13.70
N GLY A 457 4.03 14.41 -14.80
CA GLY A 457 4.63 15.20 -15.87
C GLY A 457 5.84 16.05 -15.46
N THR A 458 6.31 15.97 -14.21
CA THR A 458 7.47 16.72 -13.72
C THR A 458 8.79 16.12 -14.20
N TYR A 459 9.79 16.96 -14.43
CA TYR A 459 11.04 16.58 -15.05
C TYR A 459 11.81 15.49 -14.30
N ASP A 460 12.33 14.54 -15.06
CA ASP A 460 13.34 13.57 -14.64
C ASP A 460 14.34 13.35 -15.77
N HIS A 461 15.63 13.14 -15.43
CA HIS A 461 16.67 13.00 -16.44
C HIS A 461 16.95 11.56 -16.87
N VAL A 462 16.46 10.56 -16.13
CA VAL A 462 16.75 9.15 -16.38
C VAL A 462 15.67 8.50 -17.22
N PRO A 463 16.02 7.99 -18.41
CA PRO A 463 15.07 7.25 -19.24
C PRO A 463 14.53 6.01 -18.52
N PRO A 464 13.19 5.77 -18.54
CA PRO A 464 12.65 4.54 -18.01
C PRO A 464 13.14 3.33 -18.83
N PRO A 465 13.42 2.20 -18.17
CA PRO A 465 13.82 0.98 -18.88
C PRO A 465 12.68 0.41 -19.70
N ASN A 466 13.04 -0.26 -20.80
CA ASN A 466 12.11 -1.04 -21.63
C ASN A 466 12.08 -2.50 -21.19
N GLY A 467 11.10 -3.26 -21.66
CA GLY A 467 11.00 -4.70 -21.46
C GLY A 467 10.46 -5.07 -20.08
N SER A 468 9.55 -4.24 -19.56
CA SER A 468 8.80 -4.64 -18.36
C SER A 468 7.97 -5.88 -18.65
N GLN A 469 7.87 -6.78 -17.67
CA GLN A 469 7.01 -7.96 -17.79
C GLN A 469 5.54 -7.50 -17.83
N PRO A 470 4.77 -7.82 -18.88
CA PRO A 470 3.35 -7.51 -18.90
C PRO A 470 2.59 -8.18 -17.74
N PRO A 471 1.48 -7.58 -17.26
CA PRO A 471 0.75 -8.09 -16.09
C PRO A 471 0.00 -9.41 -16.33
N TYR A 472 -0.29 -9.73 -17.60
CA TYR A 472 -0.93 -10.98 -18.04
C TYR A 472 -0.55 -11.26 -19.50
N PRO A 473 -0.77 -12.48 -20.02
CA PRO A 473 -0.53 -12.79 -21.44
C PRO A 473 -1.36 -11.92 -22.37
N ASP A 474 -0.73 -11.42 -23.43
CA ASP A 474 -1.37 -10.62 -24.48
C ASP A 474 -2.18 -9.41 -23.96
N PRO A 475 -1.61 -8.56 -23.10
CA PRO A 475 -2.30 -7.38 -22.62
C PRO A 475 -2.47 -6.37 -23.76
N VAL A 476 -3.65 -5.78 -23.86
CA VAL A 476 -3.95 -4.68 -24.78
C VAL A 476 -4.66 -3.60 -23.98
N ALA A 477 -4.20 -2.35 -24.14
CA ALA A 477 -4.84 -1.22 -23.51
C ALA A 477 -6.30 -1.05 -23.96
N THR A 478 -7.18 -0.72 -23.03
CA THR A 478 -8.63 -0.57 -23.28
C THR A 478 -8.98 0.74 -23.99
N ASP A 479 -8.07 1.71 -24.00
CA ASP A 479 -8.22 3.04 -24.62
C ASP A 479 -7.96 3.06 -26.13
N GLY A 480 -7.52 1.93 -26.71
CA GLY A 480 -7.18 1.81 -28.13
C GLY A 480 -5.77 2.30 -28.48
N SER A 481 -4.92 2.65 -27.50
CA SER A 481 -3.52 3.04 -27.74
C SER A 481 -2.64 1.91 -28.26
N ASN A 482 -3.12 0.65 -28.18
CA ASN A 482 -2.37 -0.58 -28.45
C ASN A 482 -1.12 -0.76 -27.55
N PHE A 483 -1.07 -0.11 -26.40
CA PHE A 483 0.00 -0.30 -25.43
C PHE A 483 -0.04 -1.71 -24.85
N THR A 484 1.12 -2.36 -24.81
CA THR A 484 1.28 -3.77 -24.41
C THR A 484 1.86 -3.95 -23.01
N PHE A 485 1.94 -2.89 -22.22
CA PHE A 485 2.42 -2.89 -20.85
C PHE A 485 3.85 -3.41 -20.67
N ASP A 486 4.67 -3.23 -21.68
CA ASP A 486 6.07 -3.67 -21.76
C ASP A 486 7.09 -2.54 -21.50
N ARG A 487 6.62 -1.38 -21.02
CA ARG A 487 7.43 -0.19 -20.70
C ARG A 487 7.03 0.36 -19.34
N PHE A 488 8.06 0.70 -18.54
CA PHE A 488 7.86 1.43 -17.29
C PHE A 488 7.57 2.91 -17.53
N GLY A 489 6.98 3.57 -16.54
CA GLY A 489 6.90 5.02 -16.46
C GLY A 489 8.20 5.64 -15.94
N VAL A 490 8.20 6.95 -15.75
CA VAL A 490 9.33 7.74 -15.26
C VAL A 490 9.61 7.40 -13.78
N ARG A 491 10.82 7.69 -13.29
CA ARG A 491 11.19 7.45 -11.90
C ARG A 491 10.29 8.24 -10.94
N ILE A 492 10.02 7.60 -9.80
CA ILE A 492 9.30 8.21 -8.67
C ILE A 492 10.13 8.14 -7.39
N PRO A 493 9.91 9.03 -6.41
CA PRO A 493 10.51 8.92 -5.10
C PRO A 493 10.06 7.63 -4.40
N ALA A 494 11.03 6.86 -3.89
CA ALA A 494 10.79 5.66 -3.13
C ALA A 494 11.74 5.58 -1.94
N ILE A 495 11.20 5.50 -0.72
CA ILE A 495 11.99 5.48 0.51
C ILE A 495 11.56 4.27 1.35
N VAL A 496 12.52 3.48 1.78
CA VAL A 496 12.32 2.34 2.69
C VAL A 496 12.82 2.72 4.08
N ILE A 497 11.92 2.72 5.05
CA ILE A 497 12.13 3.19 6.42
C ILE A 497 11.91 2.02 7.37
N SER A 498 12.95 1.66 8.12
CA SER A 498 12.89 0.64 9.17
C SER A 498 14.08 0.78 10.09
N SER A 499 13.96 0.27 11.33
CA SER A 499 15.10 0.16 12.26
C SER A 499 16.23 -0.75 11.74
N TRP A 500 15.97 -1.51 10.69
CA TRP A 500 16.92 -2.49 10.13
C TRP A 500 17.62 -2.00 8.86
N VAL A 501 17.47 -0.73 8.52
CA VAL A 501 18.10 -0.09 7.35
C VAL A 501 19.34 0.68 7.79
N THR A 502 20.45 0.50 7.07
CA THR A 502 21.63 1.37 7.26
C THR A 502 21.31 2.79 6.82
N PRO A 503 21.50 3.81 7.70
CA PRO A 503 21.24 5.19 7.34
C PRO A 503 22.04 5.66 6.12
N GLY A 504 21.41 6.40 5.22
CA GLY A 504 22.06 6.91 4.01
C GLY A 504 22.30 5.87 2.91
N THR A 505 21.50 4.82 2.89
CA THR A 505 21.56 3.79 1.83
C THR A 505 20.90 4.31 0.55
N VAL A 506 21.57 4.11 -0.58
CA VAL A 506 20.97 4.16 -1.93
C VAL A 506 20.78 2.74 -2.43
N PHE A 507 19.55 2.40 -2.84
CA PHE A 507 19.27 1.05 -3.30
C PHE A 507 18.65 1.03 -4.70
N ARG A 508 18.99 -0.02 -5.44
CA ARG A 508 18.48 -0.36 -6.77
C ARG A 508 18.10 -1.83 -6.78
N SER A 509 17.44 -2.29 -7.82
CA SER A 509 17.11 -3.71 -7.94
C SER A 509 18.34 -4.60 -7.76
N ASN A 510 18.19 -5.67 -6.99
CA ASN A 510 19.21 -6.73 -6.84
C ASN A 510 19.02 -7.85 -7.88
N THR A 511 18.16 -7.64 -8.86
CA THR A 511 17.92 -8.53 -10.00
C THR A 511 18.05 -7.77 -11.32
N SER A 512 17.84 -8.42 -12.44
CA SER A 512 17.78 -7.75 -13.76
C SER A 512 16.45 -7.02 -14.02
N VAL A 513 15.43 -7.22 -13.16
CA VAL A 513 14.13 -6.56 -13.28
C VAL A 513 14.16 -5.28 -12.45
N PRO A 514 13.81 -4.11 -13.00
CA PRO A 514 13.74 -2.86 -12.26
C PRO A 514 12.75 -2.90 -11.10
N LEU A 515 12.95 -2.04 -10.09
CA LEU A 515 11.97 -1.79 -9.04
C LEU A 515 10.80 -0.99 -9.60
N ASP A 516 9.58 -1.43 -9.28
CA ASP A 516 8.33 -0.73 -9.57
C ASP A 516 7.30 -1.02 -8.45
N HIS A 517 6.08 -0.55 -8.59
CA HIS A 517 5.04 -0.74 -7.56
C HIS A 517 4.77 -2.21 -7.23
N THR A 518 4.97 -3.14 -8.18
CA THR A 518 4.80 -4.57 -7.94
C THR A 518 5.88 -5.16 -7.02
N SER A 519 6.98 -4.44 -6.79
CA SER A 519 7.99 -4.80 -5.79
C SER A 519 7.43 -4.77 -4.35
N VAL A 520 6.42 -3.93 -4.08
CA VAL A 520 5.67 -3.98 -2.82
C VAL A 520 4.94 -5.31 -2.69
N LEU A 521 4.22 -5.72 -3.73
CA LEU A 521 3.47 -6.98 -3.76
C LEU A 521 4.40 -8.19 -3.66
N ALA A 522 5.54 -8.18 -4.36
CA ALA A 522 6.56 -9.20 -4.25
C ALA A 522 7.12 -9.29 -2.82
N THR A 523 7.32 -8.15 -2.15
CA THR A 523 7.77 -8.09 -0.76
C THR A 523 6.73 -8.71 0.19
N LEU A 524 5.46 -8.35 0.06
CA LEU A 524 4.36 -8.91 0.86
C LEU A 524 4.21 -10.42 0.62
N ARG A 525 4.25 -10.86 -0.64
CA ARG A 525 4.21 -12.26 -1.03
C ARG A 525 5.30 -13.08 -0.36
N ASP A 526 6.54 -12.61 -0.48
CA ASP A 526 7.71 -13.36 -0.03
C ASP A 526 7.89 -13.26 1.50
N TRP A 527 7.56 -12.11 2.10
CA TRP A 527 7.57 -11.94 3.54
C TRP A 527 6.64 -12.92 4.26
N LEU A 528 5.45 -13.13 3.72
CA LEU A 528 4.42 -13.98 4.32
C LEU A 528 4.37 -15.40 3.72
N GLY A 529 5.24 -15.72 2.75
CA GLY A 529 5.26 -17.03 2.09
C GLY A 529 3.99 -17.34 1.30
N LEU A 530 3.38 -16.33 0.68
CA LEU A 530 2.05 -16.41 0.06
C LEU A 530 2.10 -16.63 -1.46
N SER A 531 3.16 -17.24 -1.98
CA SER A 531 3.34 -17.42 -3.44
C SER A 531 2.13 -18.08 -4.11
N ASP A 532 1.58 -19.13 -3.53
CA ASP A 532 0.41 -19.82 -4.10
C ASP A 532 -0.84 -18.93 -4.07
N ALA A 533 -1.08 -18.19 -2.99
CA ALA A 533 -2.22 -17.30 -2.88
C ALA A 533 -2.15 -16.14 -3.89
N PHE A 534 -0.97 -15.54 -4.04
CA PHE A 534 -0.73 -14.49 -5.04
C PHE A 534 -0.89 -15.02 -6.47
N ASN A 535 -0.32 -16.18 -6.78
CA ASN A 535 -0.44 -16.80 -8.09
C ASN A 535 -1.89 -17.15 -8.44
N ASN A 536 -2.66 -17.64 -7.48
CA ASN A 536 -4.04 -18.07 -7.70
C ASN A 536 -5.02 -16.88 -7.78
N MET A 537 -4.78 -15.80 -7.04
CA MET A 537 -5.74 -14.70 -6.91
C MET A 537 -5.38 -13.50 -7.79
N LEU A 538 -4.10 -13.12 -7.88
CA LEU A 538 -3.66 -11.98 -8.67
C LEU A 538 -3.12 -12.40 -10.04
N SER A 539 -2.53 -13.60 -10.16
CA SER A 539 -2.07 -14.23 -11.41
C SER A 539 -1.18 -13.33 -12.29
N SER A 540 -0.43 -12.40 -11.68
CA SER A 540 0.36 -11.42 -12.41
C SER A 540 1.81 -11.88 -12.62
N PRO A 541 2.23 -12.17 -13.86
CA PRO A 541 3.63 -12.38 -14.20
C PRO A 541 4.54 -11.22 -13.76
N ARG A 542 4.01 -9.99 -13.73
CA ARG A 542 4.72 -8.80 -13.26
C ARG A 542 5.11 -8.94 -11.78
N ILE A 543 4.18 -9.35 -10.92
CA ILE A 543 4.47 -9.62 -9.50
C ILE A 543 5.47 -10.78 -9.36
N ALA A 544 5.33 -11.83 -10.19
CA ALA A 544 6.22 -12.98 -10.14
C ALA A 544 7.67 -12.62 -10.47
N ALA A 545 7.89 -11.67 -11.38
CA ALA A 545 9.21 -11.22 -11.81
C ALA A 545 9.80 -10.12 -10.91
N ALA A 546 8.97 -9.40 -10.16
CA ALA A 546 9.38 -8.23 -9.39
C ALA A 546 10.36 -8.62 -8.26
N PRO A 547 11.43 -7.81 -8.03
CA PRO A 547 12.30 -7.96 -6.87
C PRO A 547 11.57 -7.58 -5.59
N ASN A 548 11.85 -8.27 -4.47
CA ASN A 548 11.40 -7.86 -3.13
C ASN A 548 12.42 -6.95 -2.45
N LEU A 549 12.04 -6.32 -1.34
CA LEU A 549 12.83 -5.31 -0.63
C LEU A 549 13.65 -5.87 0.56
N ALA A 550 13.69 -7.17 0.79
CA ALA A 550 14.34 -7.73 1.97
C ALA A 550 15.84 -7.42 2.04
N TYR A 551 16.52 -7.34 0.89
CA TYR A 551 17.94 -7.03 0.82
C TYR A 551 18.29 -5.60 1.27
N VAL A 552 17.30 -4.72 1.43
CA VAL A 552 17.51 -3.34 1.89
C VAL A 552 17.68 -3.27 3.41
N LEU A 553 17.19 -4.28 4.14
CA LEU A 553 17.30 -4.37 5.59
C LEU A 553 18.61 -5.03 5.98
N THR A 554 19.69 -4.27 6.04
CA THR A 554 21.07 -4.75 6.19
C THR A 554 21.62 -4.70 7.61
N GLU A 555 20.93 -3.99 8.53
CA GLU A 555 21.42 -3.83 9.89
C GLU A 555 21.15 -5.09 10.75
N PRO A 556 22.15 -5.56 11.49
CA PRO A 556 21.99 -6.71 12.39
C PRO A 556 21.26 -6.36 13.70
N THR A 557 21.13 -5.08 14.01
CA THR A 557 20.48 -4.55 15.24
C THR A 557 19.66 -3.35 14.88
N ALA A 558 18.55 -3.17 15.61
CA ALA A 558 17.65 -2.04 15.39
C ALA A 558 18.36 -0.70 15.59
N GLN A 559 18.24 0.19 14.61
CA GLN A 559 18.81 1.54 14.63
C GLN A 559 17.80 2.54 15.21
N SER A 560 18.32 3.65 15.75
CA SER A 560 17.48 4.74 16.22
C SER A 560 16.92 5.54 15.04
N TRP A 561 15.68 5.99 15.19
CA TRP A 561 15.04 6.84 14.19
C TRP A 561 15.36 8.32 14.46
N PRO A 562 15.65 9.13 13.42
CA PRO A 562 15.95 10.55 13.59
C PRO A 562 14.70 11.33 14.01
N THR A 563 14.93 12.43 14.74
CA THR A 563 13.90 13.45 14.92
C THR A 563 13.83 14.28 13.66
N LEU A 564 12.64 14.41 13.09
CA LEU A 564 12.43 15.23 11.90
C LEU A 564 12.60 16.73 12.20
N PRO A 565 13.06 17.52 11.24
CA PRO A 565 12.96 18.97 11.29
C PRO A 565 11.49 19.41 11.33
N THR A 566 11.25 20.68 11.64
CA THR A 566 9.91 21.25 11.57
C THR A 566 9.47 21.31 10.09
N PRO A 567 8.32 20.76 9.72
CA PRO A 567 7.78 20.91 8.37
C PRO A 567 7.63 22.38 8.00
N PRO A 568 7.76 22.75 6.74
CA PRO A 568 7.51 24.12 6.30
C PRO A 568 6.08 24.51 6.67
N ALA A 569 5.92 25.73 7.21
CA ALA A 569 4.61 26.21 7.56
C ALA A 569 3.77 26.42 6.31
N SER A 570 2.70 25.66 6.14
CA SER A 570 1.63 26.00 5.22
C SER A 570 0.99 27.32 5.66
N MET A 571 0.40 28.08 4.76
CA MET A 571 -0.44 29.20 5.17
C MET A 571 -1.52 28.66 6.12
N LEU A 572 -1.73 29.34 7.25
CA LEU A 572 -2.71 28.96 8.29
C LEU A 572 -4.16 28.85 7.77
N SER A 573 -4.40 29.30 6.55
CA SER A 573 -5.54 29.04 5.70
C SER A 573 -5.05 29.10 4.25
N ILE A 574 -4.78 27.95 3.65
CA ILE A 574 -4.85 27.89 2.19
C ILE A 574 -6.32 28.18 1.90
N PRO A 575 -6.65 29.22 1.11
CA PRO A 575 -8.02 29.42 0.69
C PRO A 575 -8.50 28.10 0.08
N GLU A 576 -9.69 27.65 0.45
CA GLU A 576 -10.31 26.56 -0.30
C GLU A 576 -10.21 26.88 -1.80
N PRO A 577 -9.96 25.88 -2.67
CA PRO A 577 -9.92 26.12 -4.10
C PRO A 577 -11.12 26.95 -4.53
N GLY A 578 -10.89 27.94 -5.37
CA GLY A 578 -11.96 28.81 -5.87
C GLY A 578 -13.05 27.98 -6.56
N ASP A 579 -14.29 28.49 -6.59
CA ASP A 579 -15.38 27.78 -7.27
C ASP A 579 -15.07 27.50 -8.76
N ASP A 580 -14.26 28.35 -9.39
CA ASP A 580 -13.89 28.25 -10.80
C ASP A 580 -12.62 27.41 -11.04
N GLU A 581 -11.91 26.97 -10.00
CA GLU A 581 -10.73 26.12 -10.15
C GLU A 581 -11.13 24.72 -10.66
N PRO A 582 -10.42 24.18 -11.66
CA PRO A 582 -10.77 22.89 -12.22
C PRO A 582 -10.51 21.75 -11.24
N LEU A 583 -11.38 20.73 -11.25
CA LEU A 583 -11.14 19.45 -10.60
C LEU A 583 -10.22 18.62 -11.49
N ASN A 584 -9.22 17.99 -10.89
CA ASN A 584 -8.46 16.93 -11.56
C ASN A 584 -9.29 15.64 -11.65
N ASP A 585 -8.79 14.64 -12.40
CA ASP A 585 -9.54 13.43 -12.70
C ASP A 585 -9.69 12.51 -11.48
N VAL A 586 -8.69 12.50 -10.58
CA VAL A 586 -8.75 11.79 -9.30
C VAL A 586 -9.87 12.35 -8.42
N GLN A 587 -9.95 13.66 -8.31
CA GLN A 587 -10.99 14.36 -7.54
C GLN A 587 -12.39 14.08 -8.09
N LYS A 588 -12.55 14.09 -9.42
CA LYS A 588 -13.82 13.72 -10.08
C LYS A 588 -14.21 12.28 -9.77
N GLY A 589 -13.26 11.35 -9.86
CA GLY A 589 -13.48 9.94 -9.54
C GLY A 589 -13.92 9.73 -8.08
N ILE A 590 -13.28 10.38 -7.12
CA ILE A 590 -13.65 10.34 -5.69
C ILE A 590 -15.08 10.86 -5.48
N LEU A 591 -15.47 11.95 -6.15
CA LEU A 591 -16.82 12.51 -6.05
C LEU A 591 -17.89 11.55 -6.62
N ILE A 592 -17.60 10.87 -7.73
CA ILE A 592 -18.51 9.86 -8.31
C ILE A 592 -18.59 8.65 -7.38
N GLY A 593 -17.48 8.19 -6.84
CA GLY A 593 -17.43 7.09 -5.88
C GLY A 593 -18.22 7.41 -4.60
N ALA A 594 -18.13 8.64 -4.07
CA ALA A 594 -18.92 9.10 -2.93
C ALA A 594 -20.43 9.07 -3.22
N ALA A 595 -20.83 9.40 -4.45
CA ALA A 595 -22.24 9.30 -4.87
C ALA A 595 -22.69 7.84 -4.98
N GLY A 596 -21.84 6.95 -5.46
CA GLY A 596 -22.08 5.50 -5.44
C GLY A 596 -22.30 4.96 -4.05
N LEU A 597 -21.41 5.31 -3.11
CA LEU A 597 -21.52 4.95 -1.70
C LEU A 597 -22.85 5.45 -1.09
N ALA A 598 -23.18 6.73 -1.28
CA ALA A 598 -24.43 7.32 -0.80
C ALA A 598 -25.68 6.67 -1.43
N SER A 599 -25.56 6.11 -2.63
CA SER A 599 -26.64 5.41 -3.34
C SER A 599 -26.75 3.93 -2.97
N GLY A 600 -25.79 3.39 -2.20
CA GLY A 600 -25.70 1.98 -1.84
C GLY A 600 -25.38 1.05 -3.02
N ARG A 601 -24.86 1.58 -4.13
CA ARG A 601 -24.40 0.86 -5.30
C ARG A 601 -23.41 1.70 -6.12
N PRO A 602 -22.48 1.09 -6.86
CA PRO A 602 -21.69 1.82 -7.84
C PRO A 602 -22.57 2.48 -8.90
N PHE A 603 -22.08 3.57 -9.49
CA PHE A 603 -22.67 4.14 -10.68
C PHE A 603 -22.45 3.21 -11.87
N THR A 604 -23.40 3.22 -12.79
CA THR A 604 -23.20 2.59 -14.12
C THR A 604 -22.26 3.45 -14.94
N GLU A 605 -21.70 2.88 -16.01
CA GLU A 605 -20.84 3.62 -16.93
C GLU A 605 -21.51 4.90 -17.46
N GLU A 606 -22.78 4.83 -17.84
CA GLU A 606 -23.53 5.98 -18.34
C GLU A 606 -23.72 7.06 -17.25
N GLU A 607 -24.03 6.67 -16.01
CA GLU A 607 -24.16 7.60 -14.89
C GLU A 607 -22.81 8.27 -14.59
N SER A 608 -21.70 7.52 -14.65
CA SER A 608 -20.34 8.05 -14.44
C SER A 608 -19.95 9.03 -15.55
N ARG A 609 -20.21 8.70 -16.82
CA ARG A 609 -19.99 9.62 -17.95
C ARG A 609 -20.78 10.91 -17.81
N GLN A 610 -22.05 10.85 -17.40
CA GLN A 610 -22.88 12.03 -17.17
C GLN A 610 -22.37 12.87 -15.99
N ALA A 611 -21.84 12.24 -14.95
CA ALA A 611 -21.25 12.92 -13.80
C ALA A 611 -19.96 13.66 -14.22
N LEU A 612 -19.06 13.03 -14.96
CA LEU A 612 -17.82 13.64 -15.46
C LEU A 612 -18.07 14.90 -16.31
N VAL A 613 -19.13 14.92 -17.10
CA VAL A 613 -19.52 16.13 -17.87
C VAL A 613 -19.92 17.30 -16.96
N ARG A 614 -20.43 17.01 -15.76
CA ARG A 614 -20.93 18.02 -14.81
C ARG A 614 -19.88 18.47 -13.80
N LEU A 615 -18.97 17.58 -13.41
CA LEU A 615 -17.92 17.83 -12.43
C LEU A 615 -16.71 18.44 -13.12
N LYS A 616 -16.70 19.75 -13.28
CA LYS A 616 -15.60 20.46 -13.95
C LYS A 616 -14.75 21.26 -12.98
N THR A 617 -15.39 21.84 -11.96
CA THR A 617 -14.74 22.75 -11.04
C THR A 617 -15.01 22.37 -9.59
N HIS A 618 -14.23 22.93 -8.65
CA HIS A 618 -14.46 22.76 -7.22
C HIS A 618 -15.84 23.26 -6.78
N GLY A 619 -16.40 24.28 -7.43
CA GLY A 619 -17.78 24.73 -7.22
C GLY A 619 -18.81 23.67 -7.60
N ASP A 620 -18.59 22.97 -8.72
CA ASP A 620 -19.41 21.82 -9.13
C ASP A 620 -19.31 20.70 -8.10
N GLY A 621 -18.10 20.38 -7.62
CA GLY A 621 -17.84 19.36 -6.59
C GLY A 621 -18.56 19.67 -5.28
N ARG A 622 -18.47 20.91 -4.78
CA ARG A 622 -19.21 21.35 -3.57
C ARG A 622 -20.72 21.22 -3.75
N SER A 623 -21.24 21.63 -4.91
CA SER A 623 -22.65 21.49 -5.25
C SER A 623 -23.09 20.02 -5.30
N TRP A 624 -22.24 19.14 -5.83
CA TRP A 624 -22.45 17.71 -5.88
C TRP A 624 -22.54 17.08 -4.49
N LEU A 625 -21.60 17.40 -3.60
CA LEU A 625 -21.58 16.93 -2.21
C LEU A 625 -22.81 17.42 -1.42
N MET A 626 -23.21 18.69 -1.59
CA MET A 626 -24.42 19.20 -0.97
C MET A 626 -25.66 18.42 -1.42
N ALA A 627 -25.75 18.08 -2.70
CA ALA A 627 -26.88 17.30 -3.22
C ALA A 627 -26.90 15.86 -2.64
N LEU A 628 -25.75 15.26 -2.37
CA LEU A 628 -25.65 13.96 -1.72
C LEU A 628 -26.09 14.04 -0.24
N HIS A 629 -25.64 15.04 0.49
CA HIS A 629 -26.03 15.27 1.90
C HIS A 629 -27.53 15.45 2.07
N LEU A 630 -28.18 16.18 1.16
CA LEU A 630 -29.63 16.41 1.20
C LEU A 630 -30.44 15.13 0.90
N LYS A 631 -29.82 14.11 0.30
CA LYS A 631 -30.47 12.82 0.02
C LYS A 631 -30.27 11.77 1.11
N GLN A 632 -29.34 11.99 2.05
CA GLN A 632 -29.20 11.11 3.19
C GLN A 632 -30.32 11.40 4.21
N PRO A 633 -31.05 10.37 4.72
CA PRO A 633 -31.93 10.60 5.85
C PRO A 633 -31.08 11.05 7.03
N LEU A 634 -31.43 12.18 7.60
CA LEU A 634 -30.85 12.65 8.86
C LEU A 634 -30.96 11.49 9.88
N LYS A 635 -29.83 10.89 10.25
CA LYS A 635 -29.75 9.95 11.37
C LYS A 635 -29.75 10.70 12.68
#